data_2aa11c87403c9b5e7e269ae8c3a52680
#
_entry.id   2aa11c87403c9b5e7e269ae8c3a52680
#
_cell.length_a   1.000
_cell.length_b   1.000
_cell.length_c   1.000
_cell.angle_alpha   90.00
_cell.angle_beta   90.00
_cell.angle_gamma   90.00
#
_symmetry.space_group_name_H-M   'P 1'
#
loop_
_entity.id
_entity.type
_entity.pdbx_description
1 polymer ?
#
loop_
_entity_poly.entity_id
_entity_poly.type
_entity_poly.pdbx_seq_one_letter_code
_entity_poly.pdbx_strand_id
1 'polypeptide(L)'
;MNGKTHFAFLILVILQGFHSIEEYIGKLWESFPPATFLCGLISDDLERGFLIINIGLFIIGMLFWLFIVRKNRSFSLIILWIWIGIELVNGVGHPIWSVMENSYTPGLITAPLLFIAAIHAIRTLFQKSTHV
;
A
#
# COMPACT_ATOMS: atom_id res chain seq x y z
N MET A 1 6.98 4.29 19.48
CA MET A 1 7.36 3.32 18.40
C MET A 1 8.88 3.28 18.30
N ASN A 2 9.44 2.10 18.01
CA ASN A 2 10.90 1.98 17.84
C ASN A 2 11.32 2.42 16.40
N GLY A 3 12.64 2.66 16.20
CA GLY A 3 13.16 3.08 14.90
C GLY A 3 12.90 2.09 13.77
N LYS A 4 12.84 0.78 14.07
CA LYS A 4 12.55 -0.28 13.10
C LYS A 4 11.12 -0.14 12.56
N THR A 5 10.16 0.22 13.40
CA THR A 5 8.77 0.43 13.01
C THR A 5 8.61 1.63 12.08
N HIS A 6 9.34 2.74 12.33
CA HIS A 6 9.33 3.89 11.45
C HIS A 6 9.85 3.53 10.05
N PHE A 7 10.92 2.73 10.01
CA PHE A 7 11.52 2.30 8.76
C PHE A 7 10.62 1.29 8.01
N ALA A 8 9.98 0.37 8.76
CA ALA A 8 9.03 -0.57 8.18
C ALA A 8 7.84 0.14 7.50
N PHE A 9 7.31 1.22 8.10
CA PHE A 9 6.28 2.03 7.48
C PHE A 9 6.76 2.70 6.19
N LEU A 10 7.99 3.25 6.18
CA LEU A 10 8.57 3.82 4.98
C LEU A 10 8.69 2.81 3.85
N ILE A 11 9.13 1.57 4.18
CA ILE A 11 9.21 0.48 3.21
C ILE A 11 7.82 0.18 2.62
N LEU A 12 6.77 0.12 3.44
CA LEU A 12 5.41 -0.09 2.97
C LEU A 12 4.99 0.98 1.96
N VAL A 13 5.23 2.25 2.27
CA VAL A 13 4.88 3.38 1.36
C VAL A 13 5.64 3.28 0.04
N ILE A 14 6.94 2.96 0.08
CA ILE A 14 7.76 2.81 -1.13
C ILE A 14 7.28 1.62 -1.97
N LEU A 15 7.03 0.46 -1.34
CA LEU A 15 6.56 -0.73 -2.04
C LEU A 15 5.16 -0.51 -2.63
N GLN A 16 4.28 0.22 -1.95
CA GLN A 16 2.99 0.64 -2.52
C GLN A 16 3.19 1.49 -3.78
N GLY A 17 4.17 2.37 -3.80
CA GLY A 17 4.52 3.12 -5.01
C GLY A 17 4.91 2.22 -6.18
N PHE A 18 5.75 1.21 -5.96
CA PHE A 18 6.11 0.22 -6.99
C PHE A 18 4.90 -0.63 -7.41
N HIS A 19 4.06 -1.01 -6.47
CA HIS A 19 2.82 -1.74 -6.74
C HIS A 19 1.89 -0.93 -7.66
N SER A 20 1.69 0.35 -7.35
CA SER A 20 0.91 1.27 -8.19
C SER A 20 1.49 1.43 -9.59
N ILE A 21 2.82 1.35 -9.78
CA ILE A 21 3.45 1.37 -11.10
C ILE A 21 3.09 0.09 -11.89
N GLU A 22 3.13 -1.08 -11.24
CA GLU A 22 2.72 -2.33 -11.89
C GLU A 22 1.24 -2.29 -12.30
N GLU A 23 0.37 -1.83 -11.40
CA GLU A 23 -1.06 -1.64 -11.68
C GLU A 23 -1.31 -0.66 -12.82
N TYR A 24 -0.52 0.41 -12.91
CA TYR A 24 -0.59 1.39 -14.00
C TYR A 24 -0.21 0.77 -15.34
N ILE A 25 0.93 0.06 -15.38
CA ILE A 25 1.40 -0.62 -16.61
C ILE A 25 0.36 -1.64 -17.09
N GLY A 26 -0.25 -2.37 -16.15
CA GLY A 26 -1.28 -3.36 -16.42
C GLY A 26 -2.69 -2.76 -16.64
N LYS A 27 -2.86 -1.44 -16.53
CA LYS A 27 -4.13 -0.72 -16.67
C LYS A 27 -5.24 -1.28 -15.79
N LEU A 28 -4.99 -1.36 -14.49
CA LEU A 28 -5.92 -1.93 -13.49
C LEU A 28 -7.35 -1.39 -13.64
N TRP A 29 -7.50 -0.11 -13.95
CA TRP A 29 -8.81 0.55 -14.10
C TRP A 29 -9.66 0.03 -15.26
N GLU A 30 -9.07 -0.69 -16.22
CA GLU A 30 -9.79 -1.33 -17.33
C GLU A 30 -10.28 -2.74 -16.98
N SER A 31 -9.60 -3.45 -16.09
CA SER A 31 -9.83 -4.87 -15.82
C SER A 31 -10.44 -5.17 -14.45
N PHE A 32 -10.36 -4.24 -13.49
CA PHE A 32 -10.82 -4.43 -12.12
C PHE A 32 -11.98 -3.48 -11.78
N PRO A 33 -13.23 -3.96 -11.72
CA PRO A 33 -14.42 -3.11 -11.53
C PRO A 33 -14.35 -2.16 -10.34
N PRO A 34 -13.83 -2.52 -9.15
CA PRO A 34 -13.67 -1.57 -8.05
C PRO A 34 -12.75 -0.40 -8.40
N ALA A 35 -11.64 -0.65 -9.12
CA ALA A 35 -10.74 0.41 -9.56
C ALA A 35 -11.39 1.30 -10.61
N THR A 36 -12.11 0.71 -11.58
CA THR A 36 -12.89 1.45 -12.57
C THR A 36 -13.86 2.43 -11.90
N PHE A 37 -14.59 1.95 -10.90
CA PHE A 37 -15.54 2.76 -10.14
C PHE A 37 -14.85 3.92 -9.40
N LEU A 38 -13.80 3.61 -8.63
CA LEU A 38 -13.08 4.63 -7.85
C LEU A 38 -12.42 5.69 -8.74
N CYS A 39 -11.80 5.27 -9.84
CA CYS A 39 -11.20 6.19 -10.81
C CYS A 39 -12.24 7.10 -11.45
N GLY A 40 -13.42 6.54 -11.78
CA GLY A 40 -14.54 7.30 -12.35
C GLY A 40 -15.14 8.33 -11.39
N LEU A 41 -15.02 8.15 -10.07
CA LEU A 41 -15.43 9.17 -9.10
C LEU A 41 -14.53 10.41 -9.12
N ILE A 42 -13.28 10.25 -9.58
CA ILE A 42 -12.28 11.32 -9.60
C ILE A 42 -12.24 12.03 -10.96
N SER A 43 -12.38 11.27 -12.05
CA SER A 43 -12.29 11.80 -13.42
C SER A 43 -13.04 10.92 -14.40
N ASP A 44 -13.64 11.54 -15.43
CA ASP A 44 -14.22 10.84 -16.58
C ASP A 44 -13.14 10.08 -17.37
N ASP A 45 -11.90 10.55 -17.32
CA ASP A 45 -10.73 9.85 -17.80
C ASP A 45 -10.21 8.93 -16.67
N LEU A 46 -10.43 7.63 -16.81
CA LEU A 46 -10.09 6.62 -15.80
C LEU A 46 -8.60 6.54 -15.52
N GLU A 47 -7.74 6.69 -16.54
CA GLU A 47 -6.29 6.73 -16.38
C GLU A 47 -5.88 7.92 -15.51
N ARG A 48 -6.43 9.09 -15.78
CA ARG A 48 -6.20 10.29 -14.96
C ARG A 48 -6.71 10.09 -13.54
N GLY A 49 -7.89 9.49 -13.36
CA GLY A 49 -8.44 9.15 -12.05
C GLY A 49 -7.50 8.23 -11.26
N PHE A 50 -6.97 7.20 -11.91
CA PHE A 50 -5.99 6.28 -11.32
C PHE A 50 -4.70 7.00 -10.88
N LEU A 51 -4.14 7.85 -11.75
CA LEU A 51 -2.93 8.60 -11.43
C LEU A 51 -3.13 9.55 -10.24
N ILE A 52 -4.24 10.27 -10.19
CA ILE A 52 -4.55 11.18 -9.06
C ILE A 52 -4.64 10.40 -7.76
N ILE A 53 -5.35 9.27 -7.73
CA ILE A 53 -5.50 8.44 -6.53
C ILE A 53 -4.13 7.92 -6.08
N ASN A 54 -3.35 7.31 -6.97
CA ASN A 54 -2.12 6.61 -6.58
C ASN A 54 -0.96 7.56 -6.28
N ILE A 55 -0.80 8.64 -7.02
CA ILE A 55 0.16 9.70 -6.69
C ILE A 55 -0.22 10.37 -5.36
N GLY A 56 -1.52 10.65 -5.17
CA GLY A 56 -2.04 11.19 -3.91
C GLY A 56 -1.75 10.26 -2.73
N LEU A 57 -2.01 8.96 -2.89
CA LEU A 57 -1.74 7.94 -1.86
C LEU A 57 -0.26 7.91 -1.49
N PHE A 58 0.65 7.92 -2.48
CA PHE A 58 2.08 7.94 -2.24
C PHE A 58 2.52 9.21 -1.51
N ILE A 59 2.07 10.39 -1.94
CA ILE A 59 2.39 11.67 -1.30
C ILE A 59 1.88 11.68 0.14
N ILE A 60 0.62 11.27 0.38
CA ILE A 60 0.03 11.21 1.72
C ILE A 60 0.81 10.24 2.61
N GLY A 61 1.20 9.07 2.09
CA GLY A 61 2.03 8.11 2.82
C GLY A 61 3.38 8.69 3.23
N MET A 62 4.06 9.40 2.34
CA MET A 62 5.32 10.07 2.63
C MET A 62 5.15 11.19 3.68
N LEU A 63 4.08 11.98 3.58
CA LEU A 63 3.77 13.02 4.56
C LEU A 63 3.45 12.40 5.93
N PHE A 64 2.67 11.31 5.98
CA PHE A 64 2.41 10.58 7.22
C PHE A 64 3.69 10.04 7.84
N TRP A 65 4.58 9.46 7.03
CA TRP A 65 5.87 9.04 7.54
C TRP A 65 6.67 10.19 8.12
N LEU A 66 6.81 11.29 7.38
CA LEU A 66 7.69 12.40 7.74
C LEU A 66 7.18 13.17 8.98
N PHE A 67 5.88 13.44 9.04
CA PHE A 67 5.32 14.36 10.04
C PHE A 67 4.63 13.66 11.22
N ILE A 68 4.20 12.41 11.06
CA ILE A 68 3.43 11.69 12.08
C ILE A 68 4.20 10.48 12.59
N VAL A 69 4.48 9.50 11.72
CA VAL A 69 5.05 8.21 12.13
C VAL A 69 6.48 8.38 12.65
N ARG A 70 7.34 9.07 11.92
CA ARG A 70 8.72 9.34 12.31
C ARG A 70 8.81 10.15 13.61
N LYS A 71 7.86 11.05 13.85
CA LYS A 71 7.79 11.88 15.05
C LYS A 71 7.02 11.25 16.21
N ASN A 72 6.57 10.01 16.04
CA ASN A 72 5.83 9.24 17.04
C ASN A 72 4.63 10.00 17.63
N ARG A 73 3.83 10.64 16.77
CA ARG A 73 2.63 11.37 17.15
C ARG A 73 1.52 10.42 17.58
N SER A 74 0.52 10.94 18.30
CA SER A 74 -0.59 10.15 18.88
C SER A 74 -1.32 9.25 17.88
N PHE A 75 -1.42 9.64 16.60
CA PHE A 75 -2.10 8.87 15.56
C PHE A 75 -1.20 7.89 14.79
N SER A 76 0.10 7.83 15.13
CA SER A 76 1.06 6.99 14.38
C SER A 76 0.65 5.52 14.30
N LEU A 77 0.15 4.95 15.39
CA LEU A 77 -0.29 3.55 15.42
C LEU A 77 -1.52 3.31 14.55
N ILE A 78 -2.48 4.24 14.57
CA ILE A 78 -3.71 4.14 13.77
C ILE A 78 -3.35 4.16 12.28
N ILE A 79 -2.52 5.12 11.87
CA ILE A 79 -2.07 5.26 10.48
C ILE A 79 -1.32 4.00 10.04
N LEU A 80 -0.43 3.48 10.88
CA LEU A 80 0.32 2.27 10.58
C LEU A 80 -0.60 1.06 10.40
N TRP A 81 -1.59 0.87 11.27
CA TRP A 81 -2.55 -0.24 11.15
C TRP A 81 -3.44 -0.12 9.92
N ILE A 82 -3.90 1.09 9.58
CA ILE A 82 -4.66 1.32 8.34
C ILE A 82 -3.81 0.94 7.14
N TRP A 83 -2.55 1.39 7.09
CA TRP A 83 -1.64 1.10 5.98
C TRP A 83 -1.33 -0.40 5.87
N ILE A 84 -0.99 -1.05 6.99
CA ILE A 84 -0.81 -2.50 7.03
C ILE A 84 -2.05 -3.24 6.50
N GLY A 85 -3.25 -2.80 6.90
CA GLY A 85 -4.50 -3.39 6.41
C GLY A 85 -4.65 -3.29 4.89
N ILE A 86 -4.35 -2.11 4.31
CA ILE A 86 -4.36 -1.91 2.85
C ILE A 86 -3.38 -2.87 2.16
N GLU A 87 -2.15 -2.97 2.67
CA GLU A 87 -1.14 -3.82 2.04
C GLU A 87 -1.40 -5.32 2.20
N LEU A 88 -2.03 -5.74 3.30
CA LEU A 88 -2.50 -7.12 3.44
C LEU A 88 -3.61 -7.45 2.45
N VAL A 89 -4.56 -6.53 2.25
CA VAL A 89 -5.63 -6.70 1.26
C VAL A 89 -5.05 -6.78 -0.16
N ASN A 90 -4.13 -5.90 -0.51
CA ASN A 90 -3.43 -5.96 -1.80
C ASN A 90 -2.62 -7.25 -1.94
N GLY A 91 -1.82 -7.58 -0.91
CA GLY A 91 -0.94 -8.74 -0.93
C GLY A 91 -1.64 -10.09 -1.04
N VAL A 92 -2.88 -10.20 -0.58
CA VAL A 92 -3.71 -11.41 -0.67
C VAL A 92 -4.69 -11.32 -1.85
N GLY A 93 -5.27 -10.15 -2.08
CA GLY A 93 -6.32 -9.95 -3.07
C GLY A 93 -5.84 -10.19 -4.51
N HIS A 94 -4.70 -9.62 -4.90
CA HIS A 94 -4.17 -9.79 -6.26
C HIS A 94 -3.84 -11.24 -6.62
N PRO A 95 -3.16 -12.05 -5.77
CA PRO A 95 -2.98 -13.47 -6.03
C PRO A 95 -4.29 -14.25 -6.13
N ILE A 96 -5.26 -14.00 -5.26
CA ILE A 96 -6.57 -14.67 -5.31
C ILE A 96 -7.29 -14.30 -6.62
N TRP A 97 -7.34 -13.02 -6.97
CA TRP A 97 -7.96 -12.56 -8.21
C TRP A 97 -7.30 -13.19 -9.43
N SER A 98 -5.96 -13.25 -9.48
CA SER A 98 -5.22 -13.87 -10.58
C SER A 98 -5.52 -15.36 -10.72
N VAL A 99 -5.69 -16.10 -9.62
CA VAL A 99 -6.12 -17.50 -9.63
C VAL A 99 -7.54 -17.64 -10.15
N MET A 100 -8.46 -16.75 -9.74
CA MET A 100 -9.85 -16.79 -10.22
C MET A 100 -9.96 -16.51 -11.73
N GLU A 101 -9.15 -15.58 -12.25
CA GLU A 101 -9.11 -15.25 -13.67
C GLU A 101 -8.29 -16.26 -14.48
N ASN A 102 -7.57 -17.18 -13.81
CA ASN A 102 -6.61 -18.11 -14.42
C ASN A 102 -5.62 -17.41 -15.37
N SER A 103 -5.19 -16.22 -15.01
CA SER A 103 -4.31 -15.36 -15.79
C SER A 103 -3.56 -14.35 -14.93
N TYR A 104 -2.52 -13.73 -15.50
CA TYR A 104 -1.88 -12.60 -14.85
C TYR A 104 -2.87 -11.44 -14.69
N THR A 105 -2.89 -10.85 -13.50
CA THR A 105 -3.65 -9.62 -13.22
C THR A 105 -2.70 -8.51 -12.74
N PRO A 106 -2.99 -7.23 -13.05
CA PRO A 106 -2.13 -6.12 -12.63
C PRO A 106 -1.95 -6.09 -11.10
N GLY A 107 -0.71 -5.92 -10.65
CA GLY A 107 -0.37 -5.95 -9.22
C GLY A 107 0.08 -7.30 -8.68
N LEU A 108 -0.03 -8.39 -9.45
CA LEU A 108 0.29 -9.76 -8.98
C LEU A 108 1.76 -9.94 -8.58
N ILE A 109 2.70 -9.34 -9.31
CA ILE A 109 4.14 -9.55 -9.08
C ILE A 109 4.59 -8.86 -7.78
N THR A 110 4.09 -7.66 -7.52
CA THR A 110 4.46 -6.88 -6.33
C THR A 110 3.63 -7.21 -5.09
N ALA A 111 2.46 -7.84 -5.24
CA ALA A 111 1.58 -8.20 -4.13
C ALA A 111 2.27 -9.06 -3.04
N PRO A 112 3.06 -10.09 -3.35
CA PRO A 112 3.78 -10.86 -2.33
C PRO A 112 4.78 -10.00 -1.52
N LEU A 113 5.39 -8.99 -2.15
CA LEU A 113 6.31 -8.08 -1.47
C LEU A 113 5.56 -7.20 -0.46
N LEU A 114 4.37 -6.71 -0.82
CA LEU A 114 3.50 -5.96 0.09
C LEU A 114 3.08 -6.81 1.28
N PHE A 115 2.68 -8.06 1.03
CA PHE A 115 2.31 -9.00 2.10
C PHE A 115 3.47 -9.23 3.09
N ILE A 116 4.67 -9.54 2.58
CA ILE A 116 5.85 -9.77 3.41
C ILE A 116 6.22 -8.52 4.21
N ALA A 117 6.17 -7.34 3.57
CA ALA A 117 6.46 -6.07 4.24
C ALA A 117 5.43 -5.73 5.32
N ALA A 118 4.14 -6.01 5.07
CA ALA A 118 3.07 -5.83 6.07
C ALA A 118 3.28 -6.73 7.29
N ILE A 119 3.59 -8.02 7.09
CA ILE A 119 3.93 -8.93 8.17
C ILE A 119 5.19 -8.48 8.93
N HIS A 120 6.20 -7.99 8.21
CA HIS A 120 7.40 -7.42 8.85
C HIS A 120 7.05 -6.21 9.72
N ALA A 121 6.21 -5.28 9.21
CA ALA A 121 5.76 -4.12 9.98
C ALA A 121 5.00 -4.53 11.26
N ILE A 122 4.11 -5.53 11.17
CA ILE A 122 3.43 -6.10 12.33
C ILE A 122 4.45 -6.63 13.36
N ARG A 123 5.44 -7.40 12.93
CA ARG A 123 6.47 -7.93 13.82
C ARG A 123 7.25 -6.84 14.54
N THR A 124 7.56 -5.73 13.86
CA THR A 124 8.28 -4.60 14.48
C THR A 124 7.47 -3.90 15.57
N LEU A 125 6.13 -3.92 15.48
CA LEU A 125 5.25 -3.35 16.50
C LEU A 125 5.34 -4.14 17.83
N PHE A 126 5.47 -5.45 17.75
CA PHE A 126 5.52 -6.32 18.93
C PHE A 126 6.94 -6.54 19.46
N GLN A 127 7.97 -6.10 18.75
CA GLN A 127 9.35 -6.13 19.27
C GLN A 127 9.51 -5.10 20.39
N LYS A 128 9.75 -5.54 21.62
CA LYS A 128 10.10 -4.67 22.75
C LYS A 128 11.30 -3.80 22.33
N SER A 129 11.24 -2.50 22.60
CA SER A 129 12.41 -1.63 22.55
C SER A 129 13.44 -2.19 23.55
N THR A 130 14.43 -2.92 23.07
CA THR A 130 15.63 -3.23 23.84
C THR A 130 16.43 -1.94 23.90
N HIS A 131 16.12 -1.12 24.91
CA HIS A 131 17.03 -0.09 25.35
C HIS A 131 18.15 -0.80 26.14
N VAL A 132 19.30 -0.97 25.49
CA VAL A 132 20.60 -1.13 26.17
C VAL A 132 21.18 0.26 26.32
#